data_7c05c54bf31e5a9f8fab572bbb420674
#
_entry.id   7c05c54bf31e5a9f8fab572bbb420674
#
_cell.length_a   1.000
_cell.length_b   1.000
_cell.length_c   1.000
_cell.angle_alpha   90.00
_cell.angle_beta   90.00
_cell.angle_gamma   90.00
#
_symmetry.space_group_name_H-M   'P 1'
#
loop_
_entity.id
_entity.type
_entity.pdbx_description
1 polymer ?
#
loop_
_entity_poly.entity_id
_entity_poly.type
_entity_poly.pdbx_seq_one_letter_code
_entity_poly.pdbx_strand_id
1 'polypeptide(L)'
;EESILFYKIVQNKLHYAVHGHTAAELIFHRADSEKPFMGLTSFTGDLPSFKDIGIAKNYLNEKELMILKNLVSGYFDLAEINAMEHKPMYMKDYVNLLDRLLTTGERQILYDAGSVSNEKAIEKAMAEYRKYQNNTLSPVEEAYLKTIKETLNILDDRK
;
A
#
# COMPACT_ATOMS: atom_id res chain seq x y z
N GLU A 1 12.54 17.96 9.86
CA GLU A 1 11.05 18.03 9.85
C GLU A 1 10.51 18.40 8.47
N GLU A 2 11.02 19.42 7.79
CA GLU A 2 10.56 19.85 6.46
C GLU A 2 10.65 18.77 5.39
N SER A 3 11.73 17.97 5.38
CA SER A 3 11.89 16.89 4.40
C SER A 3 10.85 15.78 4.59
N ILE A 4 10.51 15.44 5.83
CA ILE A 4 9.47 14.43 6.12
C ILE A 4 8.11 14.92 5.63
N LEU A 5 7.78 16.18 5.89
CA LEU A 5 6.54 16.79 5.40
C LEU A 5 6.48 16.80 3.88
N PHE A 6 7.58 17.16 3.22
CA PHE A 6 7.68 17.14 1.76
C PHE A 6 7.39 15.75 1.18
N TYR A 7 8.07 14.71 1.68
CA TYR A 7 7.83 13.34 1.20
C TYR A 7 6.39 12.89 1.43
N LYS A 8 5.78 13.25 2.56
CA LYS A 8 4.39 12.95 2.85
C LYS A 8 3.43 13.61 1.84
N ILE A 9 3.67 14.88 1.51
CA ILE A 9 2.88 15.63 0.53
C ILE A 9 2.98 14.97 -0.86
N VAL A 10 4.21 14.71 -1.32
CA VAL A 10 4.47 14.09 -2.63
C VAL A 10 3.81 12.72 -2.71
N GLN A 11 3.98 11.88 -1.71
CA GLN A 11 3.40 10.54 -1.65
C GLN A 11 1.87 10.59 -1.70
N ASN A 12 1.24 11.46 -0.91
CA ASN A 12 -0.22 11.57 -0.88
C ASN A 12 -0.78 12.09 -2.22
N LYS A 13 -0.13 13.06 -2.85
CA LYS A 13 -0.55 13.57 -4.18
C LYS A 13 -0.45 12.48 -5.26
N LEU A 14 0.62 11.69 -5.25
CA LEU A 14 0.81 10.58 -6.19
C LEU A 14 -0.25 9.48 -5.98
N HIS A 15 -0.51 9.07 -4.75
CA HIS A 15 -1.57 8.12 -4.46
C HIS A 15 -2.94 8.64 -4.91
N TYR A 16 -3.27 9.87 -4.55
CA TYR A 16 -4.54 10.48 -4.91
C TYR A 16 -4.74 10.55 -6.43
N ALA A 17 -3.70 10.89 -7.17
CA ALA A 17 -3.73 10.94 -8.63
C ALA A 17 -3.97 9.56 -9.29
N VAL A 18 -3.67 8.47 -8.58
CA VAL A 18 -3.85 7.10 -9.10
C VAL A 18 -5.25 6.57 -8.86
N HIS A 19 -5.79 6.75 -7.64
CA HIS A 19 -7.01 6.06 -7.20
C HIS A 19 -7.96 6.94 -6.35
N GLY A 20 -7.71 8.24 -6.25
CA GLY A 20 -8.60 9.19 -5.57
C GLY A 20 -8.54 9.14 -4.03
N HIS A 21 -7.53 8.54 -3.44
CA HIS A 21 -7.33 8.44 -1.99
C HIS A 21 -5.89 8.79 -1.61
N THR A 22 -5.69 9.32 -0.42
CA THR A 22 -4.36 9.39 0.19
C THR A 22 -3.87 8.01 0.57
N ALA A 23 -2.59 7.88 0.93
CA ALA A 23 -2.04 6.60 1.40
C ALA A 23 -2.78 6.05 2.63
N ALA A 24 -3.13 6.93 3.57
CA ALA A 24 -3.89 6.56 4.77
C ALA A 24 -5.33 6.12 4.44
N GLU A 25 -6.01 6.87 3.59
CA GLU A 25 -7.36 6.51 3.13
C GLU A 25 -7.39 5.16 2.41
N LEU A 26 -6.39 4.89 1.57
CA LEU A 26 -6.28 3.62 0.87
C LEU A 26 -6.21 2.43 1.85
N ILE A 27 -5.32 2.50 2.83
CA ILE A 27 -5.20 1.48 3.87
C ILE A 27 -6.54 1.34 4.62
N PHE A 28 -7.12 2.47 5.05
CA PHE A 28 -8.37 2.49 5.81
C PHE A 28 -9.54 1.83 5.09
N HIS A 29 -9.66 2.04 3.78
CA HIS A 29 -10.75 1.49 2.97
C HIS A 29 -10.52 0.07 2.48
N ARG A 30 -9.27 -0.35 2.30
CA ARG A 30 -8.96 -1.65 1.71
C ARG A 30 -8.55 -2.74 2.69
N ALA A 31 -8.06 -2.38 3.89
CA ALA A 31 -7.79 -3.35 4.94
C ALA A 31 -9.09 -3.98 5.44
N ASP A 32 -9.25 -5.28 5.19
CA ASP A 32 -10.49 -6.02 5.47
C ASP A 32 -10.15 -7.50 5.70
N SER A 33 -10.38 -7.97 6.91
CA SER A 33 -10.06 -9.34 7.35
C SER A 33 -10.83 -10.43 6.60
N GLU A 34 -11.95 -10.09 5.95
CA GLU A 34 -12.76 -11.05 5.19
C GLU A 34 -12.27 -11.24 3.75
N LYS A 35 -11.38 -10.34 3.28
CA LYS A 35 -10.77 -10.47 1.95
C LYS A 35 -9.54 -11.38 1.98
N PRO A 36 -9.25 -12.05 0.85
CA PRO A 36 -8.00 -12.77 0.70
C PRO A 36 -6.81 -11.87 1.07
N PHE A 37 -5.94 -12.36 1.93
CA PHE A 37 -4.77 -11.63 2.42
C PHE A 37 -5.09 -10.24 2.98
N MET A 38 -6.23 -10.06 3.62
CA MET A 38 -6.72 -8.77 4.15
C MET A 38 -6.88 -7.68 3.08
N GLY A 39 -7.04 -8.01 1.82
CA GLY A 39 -7.06 -7.08 0.70
C GLY A 39 -5.68 -6.62 0.24
N LEU A 40 -4.58 -7.16 0.79
CA LEU A 40 -3.23 -6.93 0.28
C LEU A 40 -3.02 -7.70 -1.02
N THR A 41 -2.36 -7.05 -1.96
CA THR A 41 -1.99 -7.61 -3.27
C THR A 41 -0.49 -7.96 -3.34
N SER A 42 0.30 -7.42 -2.40
CA SER A 42 1.74 -7.65 -2.31
C SER A 42 2.18 -7.63 -0.85
N PHE A 43 2.98 -8.62 -0.45
CA PHE A 43 3.54 -8.76 0.89
C PHE A 43 4.75 -9.69 0.84
N THR A 44 5.49 -9.80 1.95
CA THR A 44 6.68 -10.66 2.05
C THR A 44 6.32 -11.97 2.74
N GLY A 45 6.71 -13.10 2.14
CA GLY A 45 6.43 -14.45 2.66
C GLY A 45 5.10 -15.01 2.18
N ASP A 46 4.61 -16.07 2.83
CA ASP A 46 3.40 -16.80 2.44
C ASP A 46 2.10 -16.13 2.91
N LEU A 47 2.17 -15.37 3.99
CA LEU A 47 1.06 -14.63 4.58
C LEU A 47 1.47 -13.20 4.92
N PRO A 48 0.52 -12.24 4.88
CA PRO A 48 0.77 -10.86 5.30
C PRO A 48 1.31 -10.79 6.72
N SER A 49 2.30 -9.93 6.92
CA SER A 49 2.88 -9.64 8.22
C SER A 49 2.40 -8.30 8.76
N PHE A 50 2.63 -8.08 10.06
CA PHE A 50 2.34 -6.80 10.69
C PHE A 50 3.05 -5.61 10.03
N LYS A 51 4.22 -5.84 9.40
CA LYS A 51 4.94 -4.79 8.67
C LYS A 51 4.29 -4.44 7.34
N ASP A 52 3.61 -5.40 6.72
CA ASP A 52 3.01 -5.21 5.39
C ASP A 52 1.71 -4.40 5.43
N ILE A 53 0.92 -4.53 6.50
CA ILE A 53 -0.41 -3.92 6.61
C ILE A 53 -0.41 -2.40 6.66
N GLY A 54 0.71 -1.79 7.06
CA GLY A 54 0.88 -0.33 7.13
C GLY A 54 1.43 0.31 5.85
N ILE A 55 1.62 -0.46 4.79
CA ILE A 55 2.23 0.00 3.55
C ILE A 55 1.16 0.14 2.46
N ALA A 56 0.76 1.37 2.14
CA ALA A 56 -0.33 1.66 1.21
C ALA A 56 -0.17 0.97 -0.16
N LYS A 57 1.05 0.97 -0.74
CA LYS A 57 1.30 0.32 -2.02
C LYS A 57 0.96 -1.18 -2.06
N ASN A 58 0.94 -1.84 -0.90
CA ASN A 58 0.63 -3.26 -0.80
C ASN A 58 -0.85 -3.57 -1.04
N TYR A 59 -1.70 -2.55 -1.03
CA TYR A 59 -3.15 -2.65 -1.33
C TYR A 59 -3.49 -2.23 -2.77
N LEU A 60 -2.50 -1.86 -3.59
CA LEU A 60 -2.72 -1.45 -4.97
C LEU A 60 -2.86 -2.67 -5.87
N ASN A 61 -3.83 -2.64 -6.79
CA ASN A 61 -3.86 -3.63 -7.86
C ASN A 61 -2.74 -3.36 -8.87
N GLU A 62 -2.51 -4.32 -9.76
CA GLU A 62 -1.42 -4.27 -10.73
C GLU A 62 -1.48 -3.01 -11.64
N LYS A 63 -2.66 -2.63 -12.09
CA LYS A 63 -2.88 -1.44 -12.91
C LYS A 63 -2.56 -0.16 -12.15
N GLU A 64 -3.04 -0.03 -10.92
CA GLU A 64 -2.76 1.12 -10.05
C GLU A 64 -1.26 1.22 -9.74
N LEU A 65 -0.61 0.10 -9.45
CA LEU A 65 0.83 0.06 -9.19
C LEU A 65 1.64 0.47 -10.42
N MET A 66 1.23 0.05 -11.63
CA MET A 66 1.88 0.44 -12.88
C MET A 66 1.72 1.95 -13.12
N ILE A 67 0.53 2.50 -12.92
CA ILE A 67 0.29 3.95 -13.07
C ILE A 67 1.14 4.71 -12.05
N LEU A 68 1.19 4.29 -10.79
CA LEU A 68 2.00 4.92 -9.76
C LEU A 68 3.49 4.93 -10.14
N LYS A 69 4.03 3.82 -10.59
CA LYS A 69 5.42 3.71 -11.05
C LYS A 69 5.72 4.69 -12.19
N ASN A 70 4.84 4.77 -13.18
CA ASN A 70 5.03 5.67 -14.32
C ASN A 70 4.96 7.15 -13.90
N LEU A 71 4.05 7.53 -13.01
CA LEU A 71 3.99 8.89 -12.47
C LEU A 71 5.25 9.25 -11.69
N VAL A 72 5.74 8.34 -10.85
CA VAL A 72 6.99 8.54 -10.08
C VAL A 72 8.18 8.68 -11.02
N SER A 73 8.30 7.81 -12.03
CA SER A 73 9.38 7.89 -13.03
C SER A 73 9.37 9.22 -13.77
N GLY A 74 8.23 9.59 -14.37
CA GLY A 74 8.11 10.86 -15.10
C GLY A 74 8.36 12.09 -14.23
N TYR A 75 7.99 12.05 -12.96
CA TYR A 75 8.30 13.11 -12.01
C TYR A 75 9.82 13.26 -11.77
N PHE A 76 10.52 12.15 -11.57
CA PHE A 76 11.97 12.17 -11.38
C PHE A 76 12.70 12.55 -12.66
N ASP A 77 12.26 12.08 -13.83
CA ASP A 77 12.85 12.44 -15.12
C ASP A 77 12.81 13.96 -15.36
N LEU A 78 11.67 14.61 -15.04
CA LEU A 78 11.54 16.06 -15.12
C LEU A 78 12.42 16.79 -14.09
N ALA A 79 12.55 16.27 -12.89
CA ALA A 79 13.41 16.84 -11.86
C ALA A 79 14.90 16.74 -12.27
N GLU A 80 15.29 15.63 -12.87
CA GLU A 80 16.65 15.41 -13.39
C GLU A 80 16.98 16.37 -14.53
N ILE A 81 16.06 16.58 -15.48
CA ILE A 81 16.24 17.57 -16.56
C ILE A 81 16.51 18.97 -15.99
N ASN A 82 15.74 19.40 -14.98
CA ASN A 82 15.98 20.70 -14.34
C ASN A 82 17.37 20.76 -13.66
N ALA A 83 17.81 19.68 -13.05
CA ALA A 83 19.14 19.58 -12.45
C ALA A 83 20.25 19.65 -13.51
N MET A 84 20.10 18.95 -14.63
CA MET A 84 21.05 19.00 -15.76
C MET A 84 21.15 20.41 -16.38
N GLU A 85 20.05 21.14 -16.39
CA GLU A 85 20.00 22.55 -16.84
C GLU A 85 20.48 23.55 -15.78
N HIS A 86 21.01 23.08 -14.64
CA HIS A 86 21.47 23.89 -13.51
C HIS A 86 20.41 24.85 -12.95
N LYS A 87 19.11 24.48 -13.06
CA LYS A 87 18.02 25.26 -12.48
C LYS A 87 17.92 24.95 -10.99
N PRO A 88 18.17 25.93 -10.09
CA PRO A 88 18.02 25.68 -8.66
C PRO A 88 16.55 25.38 -8.34
N MET A 89 16.30 24.33 -7.60
CA MET A 89 14.96 23.93 -7.16
C MET A 89 14.90 23.80 -5.63
N TYR A 90 13.93 24.44 -5.04
CA TYR A 90 13.58 24.30 -3.62
C TYR A 90 12.42 23.29 -3.44
N MET A 91 12.16 22.85 -2.22
CA MET A 91 11.08 21.89 -1.92
C MET A 91 9.73 22.28 -2.52
N LYS A 92 9.40 23.58 -2.48
CA LYS A 92 8.17 24.12 -3.08
C LYS A 92 8.11 23.94 -4.60
N ASP A 93 9.24 24.08 -5.28
CA ASP A 93 9.32 23.94 -6.75
C ASP A 93 9.10 22.51 -7.17
N TYR A 94 9.59 21.55 -6.37
CA TYR A 94 9.32 20.12 -6.58
C TYR A 94 7.83 19.79 -6.42
N VAL A 95 7.12 20.35 -5.43
CA VAL A 95 5.67 20.17 -5.29
C VAL A 95 4.93 20.78 -6.49
N ASN A 96 5.31 21.99 -6.92
CA ASN A 96 4.71 22.65 -8.07
C ASN A 96 4.98 21.88 -9.38
N LEU A 97 6.15 21.27 -9.52
CA LEU A 97 6.50 20.41 -10.67
C LEU A 97 5.57 19.19 -10.71
N LEU A 98 5.34 18.55 -9.57
CA LEU A 98 4.42 17.42 -9.46
C LEU A 98 2.99 17.84 -9.85
N ASP A 99 2.48 18.96 -9.34
CA ASP A 99 1.14 19.43 -9.67
C ASP A 99 0.98 19.72 -11.16
N ARG A 100 2.01 20.29 -11.81
CA ARG A 100 2.01 20.49 -13.28
C ARG A 100 2.00 19.17 -14.03
N LEU A 101 2.81 18.20 -13.62
CA LEU A 101 2.82 16.86 -14.23
C LEU A 101 1.44 16.20 -14.12
N LEU A 102 0.83 16.23 -12.95
CA LEU A 102 -0.48 15.64 -12.71
C LEU A 102 -1.57 16.34 -13.52
N THR A 103 -1.56 17.67 -13.59
CA THR A 103 -2.50 18.47 -14.38
C THR A 103 -2.37 18.14 -15.87
N THR A 104 -1.16 18.07 -16.40
CA THR A 104 -0.89 17.73 -17.81
C THR A 104 -1.36 16.31 -18.14
N GLY A 105 -1.26 15.40 -17.17
CA GLY A 105 -1.76 14.02 -17.29
C GLY A 105 -3.26 13.87 -17.01
N GLU A 106 -4.00 14.97 -16.87
CA GLU A 106 -5.46 14.98 -16.53
C GLU A 106 -5.77 14.17 -15.27
N ARG A 107 -4.86 14.20 -14.28
CA ARG A 107 -5.03 13.51 -12.99
C ARG A 107 -5.65 14.43 -11.94
N GLN A 108 -6.37 13.80 -11.01
CA GLN A 108 -6.90 14.52 -9.86
C GLN A 108 -5.77 14.99 -8.94
N ILE A 109 -5.87 16.23 -8.45
CA ILE A 109 -4.88 16.84 -7.55
C ILE A 109 -5.46 16.88 -6.15
N LEU A 110 -4.65 16.42 -5.19
CA LEU A 110 -4.96 16.56 -3.76
C LEU A 110 -4.58 17.96 -3.29
N TYR A 111 -5.54 18.70 -2.75
CA TYR A 111 -5.34 20.06 -2.22
C TYR A 111 -5.27 20.13 -0.69
N ASP A 112 -5.64 19.06 0.00
CA ASP A 112 -5.68 18.96 1.47
C ASP A 112 -4.88 17.75 1.99
N ALA A 113 -5.02 17.45 3.26
CA ALA A 113 -4.33 16.32 3.90
C ALA A 113 -5.06 14.98 3.76
N GLY A 114 -6.25 14.96 3.15
CA GLY A 114 -7.18 13.84 3.15
C GLY A 114 -8.03 13.76 4.42
N SER A 115 -8.99 12.86 4.42
CA SER A 115 -10.02 12.72 5.46
C SER A 115 -9.63 11.76 6.58
N VAL A 116 -8.59 10.94 6.38
CA VAL A 116 -8.14 9.90 7.32
C VAL A 116 -6.70 10.16 7.74
N SER A 117 -6.45 10.21 9.06
CA SER A 117 -5.10 10.31 9.58
C SER A 117 -4.35 8.97 9.45
N ASN A 118 -3.02 9.03 9.42
CA ASN A 118 -2.21 7.81 9.36
C ASN A 118 -2.43 6.91 10.58
N GLU A 119 -2.55 7.50 11.78
CA GLU A 119 -2.80 6.78 13.03
C GLU A 119 -4.12 5.99 12.95
N LYS A 120 -5.19 6.62 12.48
CA LYS A 120 -6.50 5.99 12.33
C LYS A 120 -6.50 4.87 11.28
N ALA A 121 -5.75 5.05 10.19
CA ALA A 121 -5.59 4.03 9.17
C ALA A 121 -4.86 2.78 9.70
N ILE A 122 -3.75 3.01 10.42
CA ILE A 122 -2.96 1.93 11.02
C ILE A 122 -3.76 1.22 12.11
N GLU A 123 -4.46 1.94 12.97
CA GLU A 123 -5.32 1.36 14.01
C GLU A 123 -6.36 0.40 13.41
N LYS A 124 -7.04 0.83 12.33
CA LYS A 124 -7.98 -0.04 11.62
C LYS A 124 -7.28 -1.25 11.01
N ALA A 125 -6.17 -1.06 10.30
CA ALA A 125 -5.43 -2.16 9.69
C ALA A 125 -4.97 -3.19 10.73
N MET A 126 -4.54 -2.75 11.92
CA MET A 126 -4.20 -3.61 13.04
C MET A 126 -5.41 -4.40 13.57
N ALA A 127 -6.57 -3.76 13.69
CA ALA A 127 -7.80 -4.43 14.14
C ALA A 127 -8.22 -5.53 13.14
N GLU A 128 -8.17 -5.22 11.85
CA GLU A 128 -8.46 -6.21 10.80
C GLU A 128 -7.42 -7.34 10.76
N TYR A 129 -6.14 -7.02 10.97
CA TYR A 129 -5.07 -8.03 11.02
C TYR A 129 -5.25 -9.03 12.15
N ARG A 130 -5.64 -8.57 13.33
CA ARG A 130 -5.94 -9.48 14.46
C ARG A 130 -7.09 -10.43 14.15
N LYS A 131 -8.15 -9.95 13.50
CA LYS A 131 -9.26 -10.80 13.05
C LYS A 131 -8.80 -11.80 12.01
N TYR A 132 -8.01 -11.34 11.04
CA TYR A 132 -7.46 -12.18 9.98
C TYR A 132 -6.59 -13.31 10.56
N GLN A 133 -5.71 -13.00 11.51
CA GLN A 133 -4.87 -14.01 12.19
C GLN A 133 -5.71 -15.07 12.92
N ASN A 134 -6.80 -14.67 13.58
CA ASN A 134 -7.69 -15.60 14.26
C ASN A 134 -8.44 -16.55 13.31
N ASN A 135 -8.67 -16.12 12.08
CA ASN A 135 -9.43 -16.87 11.08
C ASN A 135 -8.55 -17.63 10.08
N THR A 136 -7.24 -17.34 10.05
CA THR A 136 -6.32 -17.92 9.08
C THR A 136 -5.32 -18.82 9.78
N LEU A 137 -5.33 -20.11 9.42
CA LEU A 137 -4.32 -21.05 9.87
C LEU A 137 -2.97 -20.72 9.25
N SER A 138 -1.91 -20.80 10.02
CA SER A 138 -0.56 -20.73 9.46
C SER A 138 -0.27 -21.96 8.61
N PRO A 139 0.66 -21.90 7.62
CA PRO A 139 1.05 -23.07 6.84
C PRO A 139 1.50 -24.26 7.70
N VAL A 140 2.07 -24.01 8.86
CA VAL A 140 2.47 -25.04 9.82
C VAL A 140 1.25 -25.71 10.47
N GLU A 141 0.25 -24.93 10.86
CA GLU A 141 -1.01 -25.44 11.43
C GLU A 141 -1.81 -26.22 10.40
N GLU A 142 -1.86 -25.76 9.13
CA GLU A 142 -2.50 -26.47 8.04
C GLU A 142 -1.80 -27.82 7.78
N ALA A 143 -0.46 -27.83 7.71
CA ALA A 143 0.32 -29.06 7.54
C ALA A 143 0.09 -30.04 8.70
N TYR A 144 0.05 -29.54 9.94
CA TYR A 144 -0.21 -30.35 11.11
C TYR A 144 -1.63 -30.95 11.09
N LEU A 145 -2.65 -30.16 10.76
CA LEU A 145 -4.02 -30.65 10.64
C LEU A 145 -4.18 -31.69 9.52
N LYS A 146 -3.46 -31.51 8.41
CA LYS A 146 -3.43 -32.49 7.32
C LYS A 146 -2.83 -33.82 7.78
N THR A 147 -1.71 -33.79 8.48
CA THR A 147 -1.05 -34.99 9.04
C THR A 147 -1.97 -35.71 10.02
N ILE A 148 -2.67 -35.00 10.90
CA ILE A 148 -3.66 -35.58 11.82
C ILE A 148 -4.77 -36.29 11.05
N LYS A 149 -5.37 -35.63 10.03
CA LYS A 149 -6.44 -36.23 9.22
C LYS A 149 -5.98 -37.50 8.50
N GLU A 150 -4.80 -37.49 7.90
CA GLU A 150 -4.19 -38.66 7.25
C GLU A 150 -3.99 -39.80 8.24
N THR A 151 -3.50 -39.52 9.44
CA THR A 151 -3.30 -40.53 10.48
C THR A 151 -4.63 -41.14 10.96
N LEU A 152 -5.67 -40.34 11.13
CA LEU A 152 -7.01 -40.80 11.51
C LEU A 152 -7.62 -41.71 10.44
N ASN A 153 -7.50 -41.35 9.17
CA ASN A 153 -7.98 -42.17 8.05
C ASN A 153 -7.30 -43.55 8.01
N ILE A 154 -5.98 -43.59 8.24
CA ILE A 154 -5.22 -44.85 8.30
C ILE A 154 -5.66 -45.75 9.48
N LEU A 155 -6.07 -45.15 10.58
CA LEU A 155 -6.56 -45.89 11.76
C LEU A 155 -7.99 -46.44 11.55
N ASP A 156 -8.83 -45.69 10.81
CA ASP A 156 -10.20 -46.16 10.47
C ASP A 156 -10.18 -47.26 9.41
N ASP A 157 -9.30 -47.20 8.45
CA ASP A 157 -9.11 -48.28 7.41
C ASP A 157 -8.54 -49.57 7.97
N ARG A 158 -8.08 -49.58 9.22
CA ARG A 158 -7.53 -50.79 9.90
C ARG A 158 -8.56 -51.48 10.82
N LYS A 159 -9.79 -51.01 10.88
CA LYS A 159 -10.91 -51.65 11.62
C LYS A 159 -11.76 -52.46 10.66
#